data_a11a7d8b5b460b2e86a307bf84682954
#
_entry.id   a11a7d8b5b460b2e86a307bf84682954
#
_cell.length_a   1.000
_cell.length_b   1.000
_cell.length_c   1.000
_cell.angle_alpha   90.00
_cell.angle_beta   90.00
_cell.angle_gamma   90.00
#
_symmetry.space_group_name_H-M   'P 1'
#
loop_
_entity.id
_entity.type
_entity.pdbx_description
1 polymer ?
#
loop_
_entity_poly.entity_id
_entity_poly.type
_entity_poly.pdbx_seq_one_letter_code
_entity_poly.pdbx_strand_id
1 'polypeptide(L)'
;EEHIQEGDLLHAHPMLIHGVLARSIILVCQHSHEDGSLGFVVNHPTPVTLSEVVNTSIKPNIGKVFGDKQIWRGGDVEVSKLHFLHTHGDQLDGCKALANVGGIYVGGRLEDAAELVLSGKAKVEDFQILSGYAGWGTNQLSGEVRQGSWSVMRWQNHDGDMDTSAAKNALCELALGRLILLK
;
A
#
# COMPACT_ATOMS: atom_id res chain seq x y z
N GLU A 1 3.20 23.68 -10.49
CA GLU A 1 2.15 22.96 -9.74
C GLU A 1 2.62 21.52 -9.58
N GLU A 2 2.77 21.04 -8.36
CA GLU A 2 3.06 19.63 -8.09
C GLU A 2 1.79 18.85 -8.45
N HIS A 3 1.81 18.16 -9.60
CA HIS A 3 0.74 17.25 -9.96
C HIS A 3 0.91 15.95 -9.20
N ILE A 4 0.00 15.69 -8.24
CA ILE A 4 -0.11 14.40 -7.58
C ILE A 4 -0.66 13.38 -8.56
N GLN A 5 -0.12 12.16 -8.55
CA GLN A 5 -0.58 11.07 -9.41
C GLN A 5 -0.55 9.73 -8.66
N GLU A 6 -1.23 8.74 -9.22
CA GLU A 6 -1.15 7.36 -8.73
C GLU A 6 0.32 6.89 -8.77
N GLY A 7 0.76 6.22 -7.70
CA GLY A 7 2.14 5.77 -7.54
C GLY A 7 3.06 6.74 -6.81
N ASP A 8 2.67 8.00 -6.64
CA ASP A 8 3.44 8.93 -5.80
C ASP A 8 3.45 8.47 -4.33
N LEU A 9 4.54 8.76 -3.64
CA LEU A 9 4.64 8.62 -2.19
C LEU A 9 4.47 9.98 -1.52
N LEU A 10 3.60 10.04 -0.52
CA LEU A 10 3.46 11.20 0.35
C LEU A 10 4.22 10.94 1.63
N HIS A 11 5.10 11.84 1.99
CA HIS A 11 5.79 11.82 3.28
C HIS A 11 5.20 12.89 4.19
N ALA A 12 4.71 12.48 5.36
CA ALA A 12 4.14 13.40 6.34
C ALA A 12 5.18 14.40 6.83
N HIS A 13 4.81 15.67 6.88
CA HIS A 13 5.69 16.71 7.45
C HIS A 13 6.05 16.34 8.90
N PRO A 14 7.30 16.55 9.35
CA PRO A 14 7.75 16.21 10.70
C PRO A 14 6.91 16.83 11.83
N MET A 15 6.27 17.96 11.58
CA MET A 15 5.37 18.62 12.53
C MET A 15 3.97 17.98 12.61
N LEU A 16 3.64 17.04 11.73
CA LEU A 16 2.44 16.22 11.84
C LEU A 16 2.70 15.11 12.86
N ILE A 17 2.67 15.47 14.14
CA ILE A 17 3.10 14.58 15.24
C ILE A 17 1.95 13.83 15.91
N HIS A 18 0.71 14.14 15.54
CA HIS A 18 -0.49 13.55 16.12
C HIS A 18 -1.34 12.81 15.06
N GLY A 19 -2.11 11.83 15.54
CA GLY A 19 -3.02 11.06 14.71
C GLY A 19 -2.35 9.89 13.97
N VAL A 20 -3.18 9.15 13.26
CA VAL A 20 -2.78 7.91 12.56
C VAL A 20 -1.80 8.18 11.41
N LEU A 21 -1.88 9.36 10.81
CA LEU A 21 -1.05 9.75 9.67
C LEU A 21 0.25 10.45 10.07
N ALA A 22 0.52 10.61 11.38
CA ALA A 22 1.78 11.15 11.86
C ALA A 22 2.96 10.26 11.42
N ARG A 23 4.01 10.87 10.87
CA ARG A 23 5.21 10.17 10.38
C ARG A 23 4.92 9.07 9.35
N SER A 24 3.78 9.17 8.65
CA SER A 24 3.41 8.18 7.65
C SER A 24 4.13 8.42 6.32
N ILE A 25 4.32 7.30 5.62
CA ILE A 25 4.60 7.26 4.19
C ILE A 25 3.37 6.64 3.55
N ILE A 26 2.75 7.35 2.61
CA ILE A 26 1.51 6.92 1.98
C ILE A 26 1.74 6.72 0.49
N LEU A 27 1.41 5.54 0.00
CA LEU A 27 1.36 5.24 -1.43
C LEU A 27 0.01 5.69 -1.99
N VAL A 28 0.01 6.63 -2.91
CA VAL A 28 -1.20 7.12 -3.59
C VAL A 28 -1.69 6.05 -4.57
N CYS A 29 -2.88 5.52 -4.34
CA CYS A 29 -3.47 4.45 -5.17
C CYS A 29 -4.59 4.93 -6.08
N GLN A 30 -5.12 6.11 -5.79
CA GLN A 30 -6.10 6.81 -6.63
C GLN A 30 -5.98 8.31 -6.39
N HIS A 31 -6.00 9.09 -7.45
CA HIS A 31 -6.05 10.54 -7.37
C HIS A 31 -6.94 11.12 -8.47
N SER A 32 -7.90 11.93 -8.07
CA SER A 32 -8.75 12.72 -8.93
C SER A 32 -9.05 14.06 -8.24
N HIS A 33 -9.03 15.12 -8.99
CA HIS A 33 -9.46 16.43 -8.47
C HIS A 33 -10.94 16.45 -8.11
N GLU A 34 -11.76 15.69 -8.81
CA GLU A 34 -13.23 15.67 -8.66
C GLU A 34 -13.67 14.66 -7.59
N ASP A 35 -13.15 13.43 -7.66
CA ASP A 35 -13.59 12.32 -6.82
C ASP A 35 -12.78 12.19 -5.51
N GLY A 36 -11.68 12.97 -5.38
CA GLY A 36 -10.78 12.87 -4.23
C GLY A 36 -9.64 11.89 -4.43
N SER A 37 -8.99 11.50 -3.33
CA SER A 37 -7.80 10.66 -3.36
C SER A 37 -7.86 9.56 -2.32
N LEU A 38 -7.21 8.44 -2.63
CA LEU A 38 -7.03 7.32 -1.74
C LEU A 38 -5.58 6.86 -1.78
N GLY A 39 -5.04 6.54 -0.60
CA GLY A 39 -3.72 5.95 -0.47
C GLY A 39 -3.62 5.00 0.71
N PHE A 40 -2.53 4.25 0.77
CA PHE A 40 -2.23 3.38 1.90
C PHE A 40 -0.97 3.80 2.61
N VAL A 41 -1.05 3.92 3.93
CA VAL A 41 0.13 4.02 4.78
C VAL A 41 0.91 2.71 4.67
N VAL A 42 2.19 2.78 4.32
CA VAL A 42 3.03 1.61 4.03
C VAL A 42 4.18 1.43 5.01
N ASN A 43 4.19 2.17 6.12
CA ASN A 43 5.26 2.13 7.12
C ASN A 43 4.77 1.99 8.57
N HIS A 44 3.49 1.63 8.80
CA HIS A 44 2.93 1.47 10.15
C HIS A 44 2.52 0.01 10.43
N PRO A 45 3.45 -0.86 10.88
CA PRO A 45 3.11 -2.21 11.32
C PRO A 45 2.24 -2.16 12.58
N THR A 46 1.34 -3.13 12.75
CA THR A 46 0.57 -3.34 13.98
C THR A 46 1.00 -4.66 14.64
N PRO A 47 0.78 -4.87 15.93
CA PRO A 47 1.04 -6.17 16.55
C PRO A 47 0.01 -7.24 16.18
N VAL A 48 -1.03 -6.91 15.43
CA VAL A 48 -2.18 -7.77 15.10
C VAL A 48 -1.87 -8.65 13.90
N THR A 49 -2.21 -9.93 13.97
CA THR A 49 -2.12 -10.89 12.86
C THR A 49 -3.48 -11.10 12.19
N LEU A 50 -3.45 -11.69 11.00
CA LEU A 50 -4.69 -11.93 10.25
C LEU A 50 -5.64 -12.88 10.99
N SER A 51 -5.15 -13.91 11.66
CA SER A 51 -5.95 -14.88 12.41
C SER A 51 -6.69 -14.26 13.60
N GLU A 52 -6.24 -13.12 14.10
CA GLU A 52 -6.93 -12.41 15.20
C GLU A 52 -8.14 -11.61 14.72
N VAL A 53 -8.24 -11.29 13.43
CA VAL A 53 -9.31 -10.46 12.87
C VAL A 53 -10.21 -11.20 11.88
N VAL A 54 -9.76 -12.31 11.33
CA VAL A 54 -10.50 -13.12 10.37
C VAL A 54 -10.75 -14.50 10.94
N ASN A 55 -12.01 -14.97 10.83
CA ASN A 55 -12.34 -16.34 11.22
C ASN A 55 -11.73 -17.35 10.24
N THR A 56 -10.52 -17.80 10.53
CA THR A 56 -9.75 -18.75 9.70
C THR A 56 -10.37 -20.15 9.68
N SER A 57 -11.27 -20.49 10.62
CA SER A 57 -11.98 -21.76 10.58
C SER A 57 -12.94 -21.87 9.41
N ILE A 58 -13.48 -20.75 8.94
CA ILE A 58 -14.35 -20.68 7.74
C ILE A 58 -13.51 -20.69 6.45
N LYS A 59 -12.28 -20.18 6.52
CA LYS A 59 -11.37 -20.04 5.38
C LYS A 59 -10.00 -20.66 5.69
N PRO A 60 -9.92 -22.01 5.76
CA PRO A 60 -8.75 -22.70 6.30
C PRO A 60 -7.47 -22.45 5.49
N ASN A 61 -7.57 -22.29 4.16
CA ASN A 61 -6.40 -21.99 3.33
C ASN A 61 -5.82 -20.60 3.62
N ILE A 62 -6.67 -19.61 3.86
CA ILE A 62 -6.23 -18.26 4.27
C ILE A 62 -5.54 -18.34 5.63
N GLY A 63 -6.13 -19.04 6.59
CA GLY A 63 -5.54 -19.23 7.90
C GLY A 63 -4.18 -19.92 7.86
N LYS A 64 -4.09 -20.98 7.06
CA LYS A 64 -2.85 -21.75 6.88
C LYS A 64 -1.72 -20.92 6.25
N VAL A 65 -2.05 -20.05 5.31
CA VAL A 65 -1.06 -19.26 4.54
C VAL A 65 -0.74 -17.93 5.20
N PHE A 66 -1.79 -17.20 5.59
CA PHE A 66 -1.66 -15.82 6.04
C PHE A 66 -2.03 -15.61 7.51
N GLY A 67 -2.37 -16.68 8.26
CA GLY A 67 -2.83 -16.56 9.64
C GLY A 67 -1.88 -15.77 10.53
N ASP A 68 -0.60 -16.06 10.44
CA ASP A 68 0.47 -15.38 11.21
C ASP A 68 0.98 -14.09 10.55
N LYS A 69 0.42 -13.73 9.37
CA LYS A 69 0.82 -12.52 8.69
C LYS A 69 0.36 -11.29 9.46
N GLN A 70 1.31 -10.42 9.78
CA GLN A 70 1.06 -9.16 10.45
C GLN A 70 0.23 -8.24 9.54
N ILE A 71 -0.80 -7.61 10.12
CA ILE A 71 -1.58 -6.57 9.46
C ILE A 71 -0.92 -5.23 9.72
N TRP A 72 -0.83 -4.39 8.71
CA TRP A 72 -0.34 -3.03 8.83
C TRP A 72 -1.51 -2.05 8.80
N ARG A 73 -1.34 -0.91 9.43
CA ARG A 73 -2.33 0.14 9.38
C ARG A 73 -2.21 0.90 8.06
N GLY A 74 -3.20 0.74 7.19
CA GLY A 74 -3.26 1.42 5.90
C GLY A 74 -3.79 2.86 5.97
N GLY A 75 -4.51 3.20 7.05
CA GLY A 75 -5.06 4.53 7.27
C GLY A 75 -6.09 4.55 8.41
N ASP A 76 -6.90 5.62 8.45
CA ASP A 76 -7.91 5.86 9.48
C ASP A 76 -9.35 5.76 8.98
N VAL A 77 -9.54 5.56 7.67
CA VAL A 77 -10.84 5.35 7.06
C VAL A 77 -11.12 3.86 6.92
N GLU A 78 -12.34 3.43 7.25
CA GLU A 78 -12.79 2.03 7.17
C GLU A 78 -11.80 1.01 7.77
N VAL A 79 -11.32 1.25 8.98
CA VAL A 79 -10.28 0.45 9.64
C VAL A 79 -10.61 -1.03 9.83
N SER A 80 -11.88 -1.42 9.75
CA SER A 80 -12.31 -2.82 9.76
C SER A 80 -12.19 -3.53 8.42
N LYS A 81 -11.95 -2.78 7.34
CA LYS A 81 -11.82 -3.32 5.99
C LYS A 81 -10.37 -3.64 5.69
N LEU A 82 -10.14 -4.86 5.21
CA LEU A 82 -8.82 -5.31 4.81
C LEU A 82 -8.60 -5.08 3.32
N HIS A 83 -7.42 -4.58 3.02
CA HIS A 83 -6.90 -4.39 1.68
C HIS A 83 -5.57 -5.13 1.57
N PHE A 84 -5.10 -5.41 0.36
CA PHE A 84 -3.75 -5.91 0.19
C PHE A 84 -3.08 -5.38 -1.06
N LEU A 85 -1.77 -5.22 -0.94
CA LEU A 85 -0.85 -4.89 -2.01
C LEU A 85 -0.05 -6.14 -2.36
N HIS A 86 0.25 -6.34 -3.64
CA HIS A 86 1.00 -7.51 -4.10
C HIS A 86 1.66 -7.27 -5.46
N THR A 87 2.44 -8.26 -5.92
CA THR A 87 3.15 -8.21 -7.21
C THR A 87 2.66 -9.23 -8.24
N HIS A 88 1.52 -9.86 -7.99
CA HIS A 88 0.99 -10.98 -8.80
C HIS A 88 -0.28 -10.63 -9.60
N GLY A 89 -0.32 -9.45 -10.24
CA GLY A 89 -1.53 -8.96 -10.92
C GLY A 89 -2.05 -9.85 -12.03
N ASP A 90 -1.17 -10.50 -12.76
CA ASP A 90 -1.55 -11.39 -13.87
C ASP A 90 -2.21 -12.69 -13.40
N GLN A 91 -2.16 -12.99 -12.10
CA GLN A 91 -2.59 -14.25 -11.51
C GLN A 91 -3.74 -14.08 -10.51
N LEU A 92 -4.17 -12.84 -10.24
CA LEU A 92 -5.23 -12.53 -9.28
C LEU A 92 -6.31 -11.69 -9.93
N ASP A 93 -7.51 -12.27 -10.05
CA ASP A 93 -8.66 -11.55 -10.58
C ASP A 93 -9.13 -10.43 -9.65
N GLY A 94 -9.62 -9.34 -10.25
CA GLY A 94 -10.20 -8.21 -9.52
C GLY A 94 -9.20 -7.30 -8.83
N CYS A 95 -7.90 -7.46 -9.10
CA CYS A 95 -6.90 -6.49 -8.66
C CYS A 95 -6.75 -5.35 -9.68
N LYS A 96 -6.27 -4.19 -9.21
CA LYS A 96 -5.94 -3.02 -10.02
C LYS A 96 -4.43 -2.81 -10.02
N ALA A 97 -3.83 -2.70 -11.19
CA ALA A 97 -2.45 -2.24 -11.32
C ALA A 97 -2.35 -0.77 -10.91
N LEU A 98 -1.33 -0.41 -10.13
CA LEU A 98 -1.03 1.00 -9.87
C LEU A 98 -0.36 1.62 -11.09
N ALA A 99 -0.91 2.71 -11.57
CA ALA A 99 -0.29 3.50 -12.62
C ALA A 99 1.06 4.07 -12.14
N ASN A 100 1.98 4.25 -13.06
CA ASN A 100 3.32 4.82 -12.82
C ASN A 100 4.23 4.03 -11.86
N VAL A 101 3.75 2.93 -11.30
CA VAL A 101 4.52 2.02 -10.44
C VAL A 101 4.42 0.62 -11.02
N GLY A 102 5.36 0.23 -11.83
CA GLY A 102 5.35 -1.10 -12.44
C GLY A 102 5.43 -2.21 -11.39
N GLY A 103 4.53 -3.18 -11.47
CA GLY A 103 4.59 -4.40 -10.68
C GLY A 103 3.90 -4.36 -9.31
N ILE A 104 3.21 -3.27 -8.93
CA ILE A 104 2.38 -3.23 -7.73
C ILE A 104 0.91 -3.22 -8.12
N TYR A 105 0.14 -4.04 -7.43
CA TYR A 105 -1.30 -4.21 -7.61
C TYR A 105 -2.02 -4.06 -6.28
N VAL A 106 -3.24 -3.56 -6.32
CA VAL A 106 -4.12 -3.39 -5.15
C VAL A 106 -5.34 -4.27 -5.31
N GLY A 107 -5.73 -4.97 -4.25
CA GLY A 107 -6.96 -5.76 -4.20
C GLY A 107 -6.80 -7.17 -4.78
N GLY A 108 -7.88 -7.73 -5.31
CA GLY A 108 -8.02 -9.12 -5.66
C GLY A 108 -8.64 -9.93 -4.52
N ARG A 109 -8.68 -11.25 -4.66
CA ARG A 109 -9.25 -12.16 -3.66
C ARG A 109 -8.14 -12.82 -2.85
N LEU A 110 -8.26 -12.74 -1.53
CA LEU A 110 -7.25 -13.32 -0.63
C LEU A 110 -7.23 -14.86 -0.71
N GLU A 111 -8.35 -15.49 -1.09
CA GLU A 111 -8.43 -16.91 -1.36
C GLU A 111 -7.52 -17.32 -2.52
N ASP A 112 -7.57 -16.58 -3.62
CA ASP A 112 -6.76 -16.85 -4.81
C ASP A 112 -5.27 -16.62 -4.50
N ALA A 113 -4.95 -15.59 -3.72
CA ALA A 113 -3.60 -15.37 -3.21
C ALA A 113 -3.08 -16.55 -2.36
N ALA A 114 -3.94 -17.10 -1.48
CA ALA A 114 -3.57 -18.27 -0.68
C ALA A 114 -3.31 -19.50 -1.57
N GLU A 115 -4.08 -19.70 -2.62
CA GLU A 115 -3.88 -20.80 -3.59
C GLU A 115 -2.57 -20.66 -4.37
N LEU A 116 -2.19 -19.42 -4.75
CA LEU A 116 -0.90 -19.16 -5.40
C LEU A 116 0.27 -19.53 -4.48
N VAL A 117 0.18 -19.18 -3.21
CA VAL A 117 1.22 -19.53 -2.21
C VAL A 117 1.26 -21.05 -2.00
N LEU A 118 0.11 -21.71 -1.81
CA LEU A 118 0.04 -23.16 -1.60
C LEU A 118 0.55 -23.94 -2.80
N SER A 119 0.37 -23.41 -4.01
CA SER A 119 0.89 -24.04 -5.25
C SER A 119 2.36 -23.73 -5.51
N GLY A 120 3.03 -22.94 -4.66
CA GLY A 120 4.43 -22.57 -4.82
C GLY A 120 4.71 -21.51 -5.90
N LYS A 121 3.66 -20.86 -6.42
CA LYS A 121 3.77 -19.81 -7.45
C LYS A 121 4.03 -18.42 -6.84
N ALA A 122 3.77 -18.26 -5.57
CA ALA A 122 3.98 -17.01 -4.83
C ALA A 122 4.52 -17.32 -3.43
N LYS A 123 5.03 -16.29 -2.76
CA LYS A 123 5.46 -16.34 -1.35
C LYS A 123 4.54 -15.47 -0.50
N VAL A 124 4.43 -15.78 0.79
CA VAL A 124 3.64 -14.97 1.75
C VAL A 124 4.12 -13.50 1.78
N GLU A 125 5.44 -13.31 1.60
CA GLU A 125 6.10 -12.01 1.60
C GLU A 125 5.72 -11.14 0.38
N ASP A 126 5.18 -11.73 -0.67
CA ASP A 126 4.75 -10.98 -1.87
C ASP A 126 3.43 -10.21 -1.65
N PHE A 127 2.80 -10.39 -0.49
CA PHE A 127 1.53 -9.79 -0.13
C PHE A 127 1.67 -8.95 1.13
N GLN A 128 1.21 -7.70 1.11
CA GLN A 128 1.08 -6.84 2.27
C GLN A 128 -0.40 -6.64 2.61
N ILE A 129 -0.80 -6.98 3.83
CA ILE A 129 -2.19 -6.84 4.31
C ILE A 129 -2.33 -5.56 5.12
N LEU A 130 -3.31 -4.76 4.78
CA LEU A 130 -3.54 -3.43 5.31
C LEU A 130 -4.96 -3.31 5.88
N SER A 131 -5.09 -2.67 7.04
CA SER A 131 -6.36 -2.31 7.68
C SER A 131 -6.66 -0.84 7.41
N GLY A 132 -7.79 -0.56 6.75
CA GLY A 132 -8.21 0.78 6.38
C GLY A 132 -7.34 1.43 5.29
N TYR A 133 -7.63 2.69 5.01
CA TYR A 133 -6.92 3.51 4.04
C TYR A 133 -6.89 4.99 4.46
N ALA A 134 -6.03 5.79 3.85
CA ALA A 134 -6.04 7.25 3.95
C ALA A 134 -6.89 7.82 2.81
N GLY A 135 -7.85 8.67 3.14
CA GLY A 135 -8.78 9.24 2.19
C GLY A 135 -8.81 10.76 2.23
N TRP A 136 -8.92 11.38 1.08
CA TRP A 136 -9.06 12.82 0.91
C TRP A 136 -10.25 13.12 -0.01
N GLY A 137 -11.06 14.09 0.40
CA GLY A 137 -12.14 14.63 -0.44
C GLY A 137 -11.61 15.45 -1.63
N THR A 138 -12.55 15.94 -2.44
CA THR A 138 -12.29 16.81 -3.59
C THR A 138 -11.30 17.91 -3.27
N ASN A 139 -10.19 18.01 -4.01
CA ASN A 139 -9.11 19.00 -3.85
C ASN A 139 -8.41 19.04 -2.47
N GLN A 140 -8.80 18.19 -1.51
CA GLN A 140 -8.24 18.22 -0.15
C GLN A 140 -6.75 17.90 -0.16
N LEU A 141 -6.33 16.79 -0.78
CA LEU A 141 -4.92 16.40 -0.82
C LEU A 141 -4.04 17.48 -1.47
N SER A 142 -4.49 18.04 -2.60
CA SER A 142 -3.77 19.14 -3.26
C SER A 142 -3.64 20.38 -2.37
N GLY A 143 -4.66 20.66 -1.54
CA GLY A 143 -4.63 21.72 -0.54
C GLY A 143 -3.60 21.45 0.55
N GLU A 144 -3.56 20.25 1.09
CA GLU A 144 -2.64 19.84 2.16
C GLU A 144 -1.18 19.80 1.67
N VAL A 145 -0.93 19.38 0.43
CA VAL A 145 0.41 19.45 -0.19
C VAL A 145 0.87 20.90 -0.34
N ARG A 146 0.02 21.80 -0.85
CA ARG A 146 0.35 23.23 -0.95
C ARG A 146 0.61 23.89 0.40
N GLN A 147 -0.02 23.42 1.47
CA GLN A 147 0.20 23.89 2.84
C GLN A 147 1.44 23.26 3.50
N GLY A 148 2.12 22.34 2.81
CA GLY A 148 3.31 21.69 3.32
C GLY A 148 3.06 20.55 4.31
N SER A 149 1.80 20.05 4.44
CA SER A 149 1.49 18.89 5.29
C SER A 149 2.12 17.60 4.76
N TRP A 150 2.30 17.53 3.46
CA TRP A 150 2.88 16.40 2.73
C TRP A 150 3.96 16.87 1.78
N SER A 151 5.08 16.14 1.75
CA SER A 151 6.07 16.20 0.68
C SER A 151 5.78 15.06 -0.31
N VAL A 152 5.68 15.39 -1.60
CA VAL A 152 5.45 14.41 -2.66
C VAL A 152 6.79 13.90 -3.14
N MET A 153 6.98 12.59 -3.10
CA MET A 153 8.13 11.91 -3.67
C MET A 153 7.67 11.11 -4.88
N ARG A 154 8.24 11.44 -6.02
CA ARG A 154 7.94 10.75 -7.28
C ARG A 154 9.11 9.94 -7.74
N TRP A 155 8.81 8.74 -8.17
CA TRP A 155 9.78 7.94 -8.86
C TRP A 155 9.92 8.46 -10.29
N GLN A 156 11.01 9.17 -10.59
CA GLN A 156 11.29 9.62 -11.95
C GLN A 156 12.20 8.62 -12.64
N ASN A 157 11.78 8.17 -13.83
CA ASN A 157 12.70 7.58 -14.77
C ASN A 157 13.59 8.72 -15.32
N HIS A 158 14.80 8.85 -14.83
CA HIS A 158 15.75 9.67 -15.53
C HIS A 158 16.10 8.98 -16.86
N ASP A 159 15.85 9.66 -17.97
CA ASP A 159 16.32 9.26 -19.29
C ASP A 159 17.85 9.25 -19.24
N GLY A 160 18.43 8.08 -19.19
CA GLY A 160 19.86 7.87 -19.20
C GLY A 160 20.34 6.95 -18.08
N ASP A 161 20.39 5.66 -18.36
CA ASP A 161 21.28 4.66 -17.76
C ASP A 161 21.26 4.43 -16.23
N MET A 162 20.19 4.72 -15.51
CA MET A 162 20.01 4.15 -14.19
C MET A 162 19.00 3.00 -14.27
N ASP A 163 19.41 1.88 -13.72
CA ASP A 163 18.61 0.67 -13.59
C ASP A 163 17.26 0.98 -12.91
N THR A 164 16.24 1.28 -13.74
CA THR A 164 14.86 1.54 -13.28
C THR A 164 14.28 0.35 -12.50
N SER A 165 14.93 -0.83 -12.60
CA SER A 165 14.55 -2.04 -11.86
C SER A 165 14.86 -1.91 -10.37
N ALA A 166 15.99 -1.34 -9.99
CA ALA A 166 16.38 -1.16 -8.59
C ALA A 166 15.40 -0.25 -7.86
N ALA A 167 14.97 0.76 -8.54
CA ALA A 167 14.04 1.75 -8.02
C ALA A 167 12.63 1.23 -7.87
N LYS A 168 12.13 0.53 -8.88
CA LYS A 168 10.86 -0.20 -8.80
C LYS A 168 10.90 -1.25 -7.69
N ASN A 169 12.01 -1.96 -7.55
CA ASN A 169 12.21 -2.93 -6.49
C ASN A 169 12.15 -2.28 -5.10
N ALA A 170 12.80 -1.13 -4.89
CA ALA A 170 12.77 -0.42 -3.61
C ALA A 170 11.35 0.01 -3.23
N LEU A 171 10.56 0.50 -4.19
CA LEU A 171 9.17 0.86 -3.94
C LEU A 171 8.29 -0.36 -3.68
N CYS A 172 8.49 -1.47 -4.41
CA CYS A 172 7.84 -2.74 -4.14
C CYS A 172 8.19 -3.24 -2.73
N GLU A 173 9.45 -3.19 -2.34
CA GLU A 173 9.90 -3.59 -1.00
C GLU A 173 9.27 -2.72 0.10
N LEU A 174 9.15 -1.41 -0.14
CA LEU A 174 8.46 -0.50 0.78
C LEU A 174 6.96 -0.81 0.86
N ALA A 175 6.30 -0.92 -0.28
CA ALA A 175 4.86 -1.18 -0.36
C ALA A 175 4.48 -2.55 0.24
N LEU A 176 5.38 -3.52 0.15
CA LEU A 176 5.20 -4.85 0.74
C LEU A 176 5.69 -4.94 2.20
N GLY A 177 6.12 -3.83 2.78
CA GLY A 177 6.60 -3.78 4.17
C GLY A 177 7.94 -4.46 4.40
N ARG A 178 8.69 -4.74 3.34
CA ARG A 178 10.02 -5.37 3.42
C ARG A 178 11.16 -4.37 3.57
N LEU A 179 10.96 -3.12 3.17
CA LEU A 179 11.88 -2.02 3.37
C LEU A 179 11.36 -1.11 4.47
N ILE A 180 12.10 -0.99 5.55
CA ILE A 180 11.85 -0.01 6.60
C ILE A 180 12.76 1.18 6.32
N LEU A 181 12.18 2.30 5.92
CA LEU A 181 12.94 3.55 5.87
C LEU A 181 13.31 3.92 7.29
N LEU A 182 14.59 3.87 7.61
CA LEU A 182 15.12 4.29 8.90
C LEU A 182 14.70 5.74 9.18
N LYS A 183 14.22 5.95 10.37
CA LYS A 183 13.74 7.25 10.88
C LYS A 183 14.88 8.24 11.02
#